data_ce3e0b923383443ebdf16cdcee54a43f
#
_entry.id   ce3e0b923383443ebdf16cdcee54a43f
#
_cell.length_a   1.000
_cell.length_b   1.000
_cell.length_c   1.000
_cell.angle_alpha   90.00
_cell.angle_beta   90.00
_cell.angle_gamma   90.00
#
_symmetry.space_group_name_H-M   'P 1'
#
loop_
_entity.id
_entity.type
_entity.pdbx_description
1 polymer ?
#
loop_
_entity_poly.entity_id
_entity_poly.type
_entity_poly.pdbx_seq_one_letter_code
_entity_poly.pdbx_strand_id
1 'polypeptide(L)'
;MKNTRQLVATALFAALSAAALVGHAQTIRIANQGDALSMDPHSLNESLQLSTTSNVYEPLVGRNKDLSLAPALATAWKQTAPTVWRFELRKGVQFHDGTPFTADDVVFSFARMKGDGSDMKATNSDVKEVRKIDDHTVEIETFAPQPILPDVITTSYMMSKKWCEANQAVTPVDRRKGIENAASFRANGTGPYRLRERQPGVRTVFVRNGAYWGKIEGNAAEVIFTPIGNDSTRVAALLSGEVDVMEPIPVQDIERVNSNPGTRAVTGPELRTIFLGMDQKRDELLYS
;
A
#
# COMPACT_ATOMS: atom_id res chain seq x y z
N MET A 1 -45.36 14.42 41.89
CA MET A 1 -43.92 14.64 42.02
C MET A 1 -43.04 13.36 41.95
N LYS A 2 -43.56 12.15 42.25
CA LYS A 2 -42.79 10.88 42.13
C LYS A 2 -42.52 10.43 40.68
N ASN A 3 -43.50 10.64 39.76
CA ASN A 3 -43.38 10.16 38.35
C ASN A 3 -42.40 10.95 37.49
N THR A 4 -42.17 12.24 37.77
CA THR A 4 -41.22 13.08 37.02
C THR A 4 -39.78 12.73 37.32
N ARG A 5 -39.47 12.29 38.54
CA ARG A 5 -38.11 11.85 38.90
C ARG A 5 -37.71 10.52 38.25
N GLN A 6 -38.66 9.59 38.10
CA GLN A 6 -38.39 8.33 37.41
C GLN A 6 -38.17 8.51 35.92
N LEU A 7 -38.95 9.39 35.26
CA LEU A 7 -38.77 9.70 33.82
C LEU A 7 -37.42 10.35 33.54
N VAL A 8 -36.92 11.26 34.40
CA VAL A 8 -35.62 11.89 34.27
C VAL A 8 -34.47 10.89 34.48
N ALA A 9 -34.60 9.99 35.45
CA ALA A 9 -33.59 8.95 35.69
C ALA A 9 -33.48 7.96 34.53
N THR A 10 -34.61 7.57 33.92
CA THR A 10 -34.63 6.66 32.77
C THR A 10 -34.06 7.32 31.51
N ALA A 11 -34.33 8.61 31.30
CA ALA A 11 -33.75 9.36 30.18
C ALA A 11 -32.25 9.58 30.30
N LEU A 12 -31.76 9.81 31.53
CA LEU A 12 -30.30 9.93 31.79
C LEU A 12 -29.57 8.59 31.56
N PHE A 13 -30.18 7.47 31.96
CA PHE A 13 -29.60 6.14 31.74
C PHE A 13 -29.58 5.74 30.27
N ALA A 14 -30.61 6.09 29.49
CA ALA A 14 -30.65 5.89 28.05
C ALA A 14 -29.64 6.78 27.30
N ALA A 15 -29.40 8.00 27.75
CA ALA A 15 -28.40 8.91 27.18
C ALA A 15 -26.97 8.44 27.47
N LEU A 16 -26.69 7.89 28.67
CA LEU A 16 -25.38 7.30 28.97
C LEU A 16 -25.13 6.00 28.20
N SER A 17 -26.15 5.21 27.89
CA SER A 17 -26.02 3.98 27.11
C SER A 17 -25.78 4.26 25.62
N ALA A 18 -26.30 5.36 25.08
CA ALA A 18 -26.04 5.78 23.71
C ALA A 18 -24.61 6.34 23.48
N ALA A 19 -23.99 6.88 24.52
CA ALA A 19 -22.60 7.37 24.47
C ALA A 19 -21.55 6.23 24.44
N ALA A 20 -21.94 4.99 24.77
CA ALA A 20 -21.00 3.84 24.82
C ALA A 20 -20.79 3.14 23.47
N LEU A 21 -21.41 3.60 22.38
CA LEU A 21 -21.26 3.05 21.02
C LEU A 21 -20.33 3.87 20.11
N VAL A 22 -19.57 4.80 20.64
CA VAL A 22 -18.45 5.37 19.90
C VAL A 22 -17.39 4.29 19.85
N GLY A 23 -17.39 3.50 18.78
CA GLY A 23 -16.34 2.50 18.54
C GLY A 23 -14.99 3.18 18.71
N HIS A 24 -14.25 2.76 19.74
CA HIS A 24 -12.92 3.30 19.99
C HIS A 24 -12.09 3.06 18.75
N ALA A 25 -11.60 4.13 18.16
CA ALA A 25 -10.66 4.09 17.07
C ALA A 25 -9.42 3.30 17.57
N GLN A 26 -9.21 2.10 17.02
CA GLN A 26 -8.14 1.22 17.48
C GLN A 26 -6.83 1.56 16.80
N THR A 27 -5.77 1.64 17.56
CA THR A 27 -4.40 1.59 17.08
C THR A 27 -4.01 0.13 16.90
N ILE A 28 -3.47 -0.23 15.73
CA ILE A 28 -2.84 -1.53 15.46
C ILE A 28 -1.33 -1.34 15.40
N ARG A 29 -0.60 -2.12 16.19
CA ARG A 29 0.86 -2.12 16.25
C ARG A 29 1.38 -3.35 15.53
N ILE A 30 2.18 -3.13 14.48
CA ILE A 30 2.70 -4.19 13.61
C ILE A 30 4.22 -4.20 13.71
N ALA A 31 4.81 -5.37 13.97
CA ALA A 31 6.24 -5.59 13.87
C ALA A 31 6.59 -6.42 12.63
N ASN A 32 7.63 -6.01 11.92
CA ASN A 32 8.20 -6.77 10.81
C ASN A 32 9.72 -6.89 10.96
N GLN A 33 10.32 -7.90 10.34
CA GLN A 33 11.78 -8.09 10.38
C GLN A 33 12.55 -6.99 9.65
N GLY A 34 11.94 -6.33 8.66
CA GLY A 34 12.52 -5.25 7.86
C GLY A 34 11.73 -3.96 7.97
N ASP A 35 12.23 -2.93 7.30
CA ASP A 35 11.57 -1.63 7.15
C ASP A 35 11.39 -1.34 5.66
N ALA A 36 10.33 -0.64 5.28
CA ALA A 36 10.24 -0.05 3.96
C ALA A 36 11.38 0.96 3.78
N LEU A 37 12.15 0.84 2.73
CA LEU A 37 13.33 1.68 2.54
C LEU A 37 12.99 3.12 2.10
N SER A 38 11.79 3.34 1.58
CA SER A 38 11.30 4.63 1.13
C SER A 38 9.77 4.65 1.13
N MET A 39 9.15 5.82 1.20
CA MET A 39 7.72 5.97 0.90
C MET A 39 7.44 6.26 -0.57
N ASP A 40 8.47 6.37 -1.41
CA ASP A 40 8.34 6.46 -2.86
C ASP A 40 7.95 5.08 -3.43
N PRO A 41 6.73 4.92 -4.00
CA PRO A 41 6.26 3.62 -4.47
C PRO A 41 6.98 3.13 -5.73
N HIS A 42 7.79 3.97 -6.37
CA HIS A 42 8.53 3.62 -7.58
C HIS A 42 10.02 3.33 -7.32
N SER A 43 10.48 3.48 -6.07
CA SER A 43 11.89 3.36 -5.71
C SER A 43 12.39 1.93 -5.54
N LEU A 44 11.49 0.99 -5.26
CA LEU A 44 11.82 -0.40 -4.98
C LEU A 44 10.66 -1.33 -5.30
N ASN A 45 10.92 -2.38 -6.06
CA ASN A 45 9.98 -3.44 -6.41
C ASN A 45 10.23 -4.69 -5.54
N GLU A 46 9.84 -4.60 -4.28
CA GLU A 46 10.03 -5.63 -3.26
C GLU A 46 8.78 -5.74 -2.38
N SER A 47 8.46 -6.94 -1.89
CA SER A 47 7.18 -7.25 -1.26
C SER A 47 6.85 -6.37 -0.05
N LEU A 48 7.80 -6.15 0.87
CA LEU A 48 7.57 -5.31 2.05
C LEU A 48 7.36 -3.84 1.67
N GLN A 49 8.15 -3.34 0.70
CA GLN A 49 8.01 -2.00 0.16
C GLN A 49 6.62 -1.80 -0.46
N LEU A 50 6.22 -2.70 -1.37
CA LEU A 50 4.91 -2.65 -2.03
C LEU A 50 3.76 -2.78 -1.03
N SER A 51 3.86 -3.71 -0.08
CA SER A 51 2.85 -3.89 0.98
C SER A 51 2.71 -2.64 1.86
N THR A 52 3.83 -1.98 2.20
CA THR A 52 3.80 -0.76 3.00
C THR A 52 3.19 0.41 2.23
N THR A 53 3.63 0.61 0.98
CA THR A 53 3.19 1.74 0.16
C THR A 53 1.75 1.58 -0.36
N SER A 54 1.23 0.35 -0.51
CA SER A 54 -0.16 0.08 -0.92
C SER A 54 -1.23 0.61 0.06
N ASN A 55 -0.85 0.90 1.29
CA ASN A 55 -1.76 1.56 2.23
C ASN A 55 -2.01 3.03 1.89
N VAL A 56 -1.10 3.63 1.15
CA VAL A 56 -1.07 5.06 0.81
C VAL A 56 -1.41 5.31 -0.66
N TYR A 57 -0.90 4.47 -1.55
CA TYR A 57 -1.05 4.61 -3.00
C TYR A 57 -1.87 3.48 -3.59
N GLU A 58 -2.55 3.76 -4.69
CA GLU A 58 -3.38 2.77 -5.37
C GLU A 58 -3.00 2.65 -6.85
N PRO A 59 -3.14 1.43 -7.43
CA PRO A 59 -2.98 1.20 -8.88
C PRO A 59 -4.28 1.50 -9.63
N LEU A 60 -4.26 1.40 -10.95
CA LEU A 60 -5.48 1.43 -11.77
C LEU A 60 -6.34 0.19 -11.52
N VAL A 61 -5.70 -0.97 -11.47
CA VAL A 61 -6.33 -2.29 -11.27
C VAL A 61 -5.76 -2.90 -10.00
N GLY A 62 -6.60 -3.29 -9.09
CA GLY A 62 -6.24 -3.96 -7.85
C GLY A 62 -6.50 -5.47 -7.90
N ARG A 63 -6.40 -6.14 -6.74
CA ARG A 63 -6.74 -7.56 -6.57
C ARG A 63 -7.69 -7.75 -5.39
N ASN A 64 -8.60 -8.69 -5.55
CA ASN A 64 -9.39 -9.23 -4.47
C ASN A 64 -8.58 -10.16 -3.57
N LYS A 65 -9.16 -10.62 -2.46
CA LYS A 65 -8.52 -11.59 -1.53
C LYS A 65 -8.23 -12.96 -2.16
N ASP A 66 -8.97 -13.31 -3.20
CA ASP A 66 -8.76 -14.53 -4.02
C ASP A 66 -7.78 -14.30 -5.19
N LEU A 67 -7.13 -13.13 -5.22
CA LEU A 67 -6.16 -12.70 -6.20
C LEU A 67 -6.73 -12.39 -7.59
N SER A 68 -8.02 -12.50 -7.81
CA SER A 68 -8.69 -12.04 -9.03
C SER A 68 -8.56 -10.51 -9.18
N LEU A 69 -8.60 -10.03 -10.42
CA LEU A 69 -8.53 -8.60 -10.71
C LEU A 69 -9.76 -7.87 -10.17
N ALA A 70 -9.55 -6.68 -9.63
CA ALA A 70 -10.58 -5.82 -9.10
C ALA A 70 -10.43 -4.37 -9.58
N PRO A 71 -11.53 -3.64 -9.79
CA PRO A 71 -11.50 -2.21 -10.02
C PRO A 71 -10.86 -1.48 -8.82
N ALA A 72 -9.88 -0.60 -9.10
CA ALA A 72 -9.30 0.32 -8.13
C ALA A 72 -9.50 1.76 -8.62
N LEU A 73 -8.45 2.47 -9.02
CA LEU A 73 -8.58 3.81 -9.60
C LEU A 73 -9.18 3.79 -11.02
N ALA A 74 -9.12 2.66 -11.71
CA ALA A 74 -9.96 2.42 -12.90
C ALA A 74 -11.22 1.65 -12.50
N THR A 75 -12.37 2.04 -13.05
CA THR A 75 -13.67 1.37 -12.84
C THR A 75 -13.94 0.29 -13.87
N ALA A 76 -13.34 0.41 -15.05
CA ALA A 76 -13.43 -0.54 -16.15
C ALA A 76 -12.20 -0.43 -17.05
N TRP A 77 -11.92 -1.52 -17.77
CA TRP A 77 -10.88 -1.55 -18.80
C TRP A 77 -11.24 -2.52 -19.90
N LYS A 78 -10.77 -2.23 -21.10
CA LYS A 78 -10.94 -3.09 -22.27
C LYS A 78 -9.80 -2.94 -23.24
N GLN A 79 -9.46 -4.03 -23.92
CA GLN A 79 -8.56 -3.99 -25.06
C GLN A 79 -9.30 -3.42 -26.27
N THR A 80 -8.81 -2.34 -26.85
CA THR A 80 -9.40 -1.66 -28.01
C THR A 80 -8.67 -1.97 -29.31
N ALA A 81 -7.41 -2.40 -29.19
CA ALA A 81 -6.61 -2.94 -30.29
C ALA A 81 -5.60 -3.95 -29.72
N PRO A 82 -4.94 -4.79 -30.52
CA PRO A 82 -3.99 -5.80 -30.02
C PRO A 82 -2.93 -5.25 -29.04
N THR A 83 -2.53 -4.00 -29.20
CA THR A 83 -1.54 -3.32 -28.36
C THR A 83 -2.10 -2.16 -27.55
N VAL A 84 -3.43 -1.96 -27.53
CA VAL A 84 -4.02 -0.77 -26.87
C VAL A 84 -5.09 -1.20 -25.88
N TRP A 85 -4.92 -0.79 -24.64
CA TRP A 85 -5.90 -0.93 -23.57
C TRP A 85 -6.44 0.43 -23.16
N ARG A 86 -7.78 0.57 -23.08
CA ARG A 86 -8.46 1.75 -22.56
C ARG A 86 -8.92 1.49 -21.13
N PHE A 87 -8.67 2.47 -20.25
CA PHE A 87 -9.09 2.45 -18.85
C PHE A 87 -9.99 3.65 -18.56
N GLU A 88 -11.13 3.39 -17.92
CA GLU A 88 -12.06 4.41 -17.42
C GLU A 88 -11.73 4.69 -15.96
N LEU A 89 -11.34 5.92 -15.65
CA LEU A 89 -10.89 6.31 -14.31
C LEU A 89 -12.07 6.65 -13.41
N ARG A 90 -11.94 6.34 -12.15
CA ARG A 90 -12.90 6.66 -11.11
C ARG A 90 -13.00 8.17 -10.90
N LYS A 91 -14.21 8.71 -10.97
CA LYS A 91 -14.49 10.12 -10.71
C LYS A 91 -14.59 10.41 -9.22
N GLY A 92 -14.26 11.63 -8.81
CA GLY A 92 -14.38 12.10 -7.43
C GLY A 92 -13.31 11.59 -6.47
N VAL A 93 -12.31 10.85 -6.95
CA VAL A 93 -11.14 10.46 -6.15
C VAL A 93 -10.27 11.69 -5.88
N GLN A 94 -9.81 11.81 -4.63
CA GLN A 94 -8.87 12.85 -4.22
C GLN A 94 -7.62 12.23 -3.63
N PHE A 95 -6.49 12.88 -3.87
CA PHE A 95 -5.27 12.63 -3.12
C PHE A 95 -5.41 13.08 -1.67
N HIS A 96 -4.50 12.67 -0.81
CA HIS A 96 -4.54 12.99 0.63
C HIS A 96 -4.50 14.49 0.94
N ASP A 97 -3.97 15.31 0.04
CA ASP A 97 -3.97 16.77 0.13
C ASP A 97 -5.25 17.42 -0.40
N GLY A 98 -6.22 16.64 -0.85
CA GLY A 98 -7.50 17.08 -1.40
C GLY A 98 -7.46 17.43 -2.88
N THR A 99 -6.32 17.34 -3.56
CA THR A 99 -6.26 17.54 -5.02
C THR A 99 -6.93 16.39 -5.76
N PRO A 100 -7.64 16.65 -6.87
CA PRO A 100 -8.34 15.61 -7.63
C PRO A 100 -7.35 14.69 -8.35
N PHE A 101 -7.68 13.39 -8.41
CA PHE A 101 -7.00 12.41 -9.26
C PHE A 101 -7.57 12.48 -10.68
N THR A 102 -6.69 12.55 -11.67
CA THR A 102 -7.05 12.64 -13.10
C THR A 102 -6.12 11.81 -13.98
N ALA A 103 -6.44 11.77 -15.27
CA ALA A 103 -5.62 11.13 -16.30
C ALA A 103 -4.18 11.71 -16.38
N ASP A 104 -3.98 12.97 -16.02
CA ASP A 104 -2.64 13.57 -15.99
C ASP A 104 -1.72 12.90 -14.96
N ASP A 105 -2.27 12.47 -13.83
CA ASP A 105 -1.54 11.74 -12.79
C ASP A 105 -1.16 10.32 -13.26
N VAL A 106 -2.02 9.69 -14.05
CA VAL A 106 -1.73 8.39 -14.66
C VAL A 106 -0.59 8.50 -15.66
N VAL A 107 -0.69 9.44 -16.61
CA VAL A 107 0.38 9.69 -17.59
C VAL A 107 1.70 9.99 -16.89
N PHE A 108 1.68 10.87 -15.90
CA PHE A 108 2.85 11.22 -15.09
C PHE A 108 3.44 10.00 -14.38
N SER A 109 2.60 9.19 -13.71
CA SER A 109 3.06 8.04 -12.93
C SER A 109 3.74 6.98 -13.79
N PHE A 110 3.17 6.66 -14.96
CA PHE A 110 3.80 5.73 -15.88
C PHE A 110 5.10 6.27 -16.48
N ALA A 111 5.15 7.56 -16.83
CA ALA A 111 6.39 8.19 -17.27
C ALA A 111 7.46 8.14 -16.17
N ARG A 112 7.06 8.43 -14.92
CA ARG A 112 7.95 8.39 -13.75
C ARG A 112 8.48 6.97 -13.46
N MET A 113 7.64 5.93 -13.56
CA MET A 113 8.07 4.53 -13.40
C MET A 113 9.11 4.09 -14.43
N LYS A 114 9.14 4.70 -15.60
CA LYS A 114 10.15 4.47 -16.66
C LYS A 114 11.41 5.33 -16.46
N GLY A 115 11.36 6.31 -15.57
CA GLY A 115 12.46 7.25 -15.30
C GLY A 115 13.67 6.61 -14.60
N ASP A 116 14.80 7.33 -14.59
CA ASP A 116 15.98 6.89 -13.89
C ASP A 116 15.73 6.82 -12.37
N GLY A 117 16.38 5.85 -11.70
CA GLY A 117 16.16 5.57 -10.30
C GLY A 117 14.97 4.64 -10.00
N SER A 118 14.02 4.48 -10.92
CA SER A 118 12.87 3.60 -10.72
C SER A 118 13.23 2.12 -10.79
N ASP A 119 12.82 1.36 -9.80
CA ASP A 119 12.86 -0.10 -9.82
C ASP A 119 11.63 -0.73 -10.51
N MET A 120 10.63 0.10 -10.86
CA MET A 120 9.42 -0.33 -11.57
C MET A 120 9.61 -0.39 -13.10
N LYS A 121 10.80 -0.09 -13.62
CA LYS A 121 11.10 -0.12 -15.06
C LYS A 121 10.79 -1.47 -15.69
N ALA A 122 11.23 -2.56 -15.07
CA ALA A 122 11.04 -3.92 -15.60
C ALA A 122 9.56 -4.29 -15.68
N THR A 123 8.78 -3.99 -14.63
CA THR A 123 7.33 -4.25 -14.58
C THR A 123 6.57 -3.47 -15.66
N ASN A 124 7.06 -2.29 -16.03
CA ASN A 124 6.42 -1.41 -17.01
C ASN A 124 7.16 -1.36 -18.36
N SER A 125 8.05 -2.34 -18.63
CA SER A 125 8.86 -2.40 -19.86
C SER A 125 8.03 -2.54 -21.13
N ASP A 126 6.90 -3.24 -21.05
CA ASP A 126 6.01 -3.46 -22.20
C ASP A 126 5.18 -2.22 -22.54
N VAL A 127 5.04 -1.28 -21.62
CA VAL A 127 4.29 -0.05 -21.85
C VAL A 127 5.09 0.88 -22.76
N LYS A 128 4.59 1.13 -23.96
CA LYS A 128 5.17 2.07 -24.91
C LYS A 128 4.83 3.50 -24.55
N GLU A 129 3.54 3.79 -24.41
CA GLU A 129 3.00 5.13 -24.17
C GLU A 129 1.70 5.05 -23.35
N VAL A 130 1.45 6.08 -22.54
CA VAL A 130 0.14 6.31 -21.91
C VAL A 130 -0.39 7.64 -22.41
N ARG A 131 -1.57 7.61 -23.02
CA ARG A 131 -2.23 8.79 -23.59
C ARG A 131 -3.46 9.16 -22.76
N LYS A 132 -3.57 10.43 -22.42
CA LYS A 132 -4.80 11.02 -21.92
C LYS A 132 -5.78 11.20 -23.07
N ILE A 133 -6.99 10.66 -22.94
CA ILE A 133 -8.11 10.88 -23.88
C ILE A 133 -8.96 12.04 -23.35
N ASP A 134 -9.32 11.99 -22.08
CA ASP A 134 -9.96 13.06 -21.30
C ASP A 134 -9.52 12.95 -19.84
N ASP A 135 -10.11 13.76 -18.93
CA ASP A 135 -9.70 13.76 -17.51
C ASP A 135 -9.94 12.43 -16.78
N HIS A 136 -10.78 11.56 -17.32
CA HIS A 136 -11.16 10.28 -16.71
C HIS A 136 -11.02 9.08 -17.66
N THR A 137 -10.27 9.24 -18.74
CA THR A 137 -10.02 8.15 -19.70
C THR A 137 -8.58 8.18 -20.16
N VAL A 138 -7.89 7.05 -20.06
CA VAL A 138 -6.53 6.88 -20.59
C VAL A 138 -6.46 5.68 -21.52
N GLU A 139 -5.53 5.72 -22.46
CA GLU A 139 -5.10 4.58 -23.23
C GLU A 139 -3.64 4.24 -22.90
N ILE A 140 -3.39 2.97 -22.69
CA ILE A 140 -2.04 2.41 -22.53
C ILE A 140 -1.73 1.61 -23.77
N GLU A 141 -0.73 2.06 -24.54
CA GLU A 141 -0.19 1.35 -25.69
C GLU A 141 1.03 0.53 -25.27
N THR A 142 1.13 -0.69 -25.74
CA THR A 142 2.25 -1.61 -25.52
C THR A 142 3.08 -1.79 -26.80
N PHE A 143 4.36 -2.17 -26.65
CA PHE A 143 5.24 -2.42 -27.81
C PHE A 143 4.81 -3.63 -28.64
N ALA A 144 4.19 -4.62 -28.01
CA ALA A 144 3.66 -5.84 -28.61
C ALA A 144 2.30 -6.18 -27.97
N PRO A 145 1.48 -7.07 -28.56
CA PRO A 145 0.25 -7.52 -27.95
C PRO A 145 0.48 -8.03 -26.51
N GLN A 146 -0.21 -7.44 -25.53
CA GLN A 146 -0.08 -7.77 -24.11
C GLN A 146 -1.46 -8.04 -23.50
N PRO A 147 -1.99 -9.28 -23.60
CA PRO A 147 -3.34 -9.62 -23.16
C PRO A 147 -3.49 -9.58 -21.64
N ILE A 148 -2.40 -9.68 -20.88
CA ILE A 148 -2.40 -9.67 -19.40
C ILE A 148 -1.95 -8.30 -18.82
N LEU A 149 -1.96 -7.23 -19.60
CA LEU A 149 -1.56 -5.91 -19.10
C LEU A 149 -2.26 -5.51 -17.80
N PRO A 150 -3.58 -5.72 -17.62
CA PRO A 150 -4.25 -5.40 -16.36
C PRO A 150 -3.67 -6.13 -15.13
N ASP A 151 -3.19 -7.35 -15.30
CA ASP A 151 -2.51 -8.12 -14.25
C ASP A 151 -1.13 -7.53 -13.92
N VAL A 152 -0.38 -7.16 -14.96
CA VAL A 152 0.99 -6.63 -14.83
C VAL A 152 1.00 -5.32 -14.05
N ILE A 153 0.02 -4.43 -14.29
CA ILE A 153 -0.01 -3.09 -13.69
C ILE A 153 -0.63 -3.02 -12.29
N THR A 154 -0.94 -4.16 -11.66
CA THR A 154 -1.56 -4.19 -10.31
C THR A 154 -0.66 -3.64 -9.21
N THR A 155 0.64 -3.48 -9.43
CA THR A 155 1.60 -2.83 -8.53
C THR A 155 2.10 -1.49 -9.06
N SER A 156 1.57 -1.00 -10.17
CA SER A 156 1.90 0.31 -10.73
C SER A 156 1.07 1.38 -10.01
N TYR A 157 1.61 1.91 -8.92
CA TYR A 157 0.92 2.88 -8.07
C TYR A 157 0.90 4.28 -8.66
N MET A 158 -0.23 4.99 -8.51
CA MET A 158 -0.40 6.36 -9.01
C MET A 158 0.07 7.38 -7.99
N MET A 159 0.80 8.40 -8.46
CA MET A 159 1.27 9.54 -7.67
C MET A 159 0.68 10.85 -8.21
N SER A 160 0.44 11.81 -7.33
CA SER A 160 0.01 13.15 -7.73
C SER A 160 1.13 13.87 -8.46
N LYS A 161 0.92 14.19 -9.74
CA LYS A 161 1.84 15.02 -10.53
C LYS A 161 2.11 16.35 -9.84
N LYS A 162 1.06 17.05 -9.45
CA LYS A 162 1.14 18.35 -8.77
C LYS A 162 1.96 18.31 -7.48
N TRP A 163 1.73 17.27 -6.67
CA TRP A 163 2.48 17.11 -5.43
C TRP A 163 3.97 16.82 -5.70
N CYS A 164 4.26 15.94 -6.65
CA CYS A 164 5.63 15.61 -7.03
C CYS A 164 6.39 16.83 -7.55
N GLU A 165 5.76 17.66 -8.39
CA GLU A 165 6.33 18.91 -8.89
C GLU A 165 6.61 19.90 -7.76
N ALA A 166 5.65 20.09 -6.84
CA ALA A 166 5.78 21.00 -5.70
C ALA A 166 6.81 20.55 -4.66
N ASN A 167 7.14 19.25 -4.59
CA ASN A 167 8.02 18.66 -3.58
C ASN A 167 9.34 18.12 -4.14
N GLN A 168 9.71 18.49 -5.37
CA GLN A 168 10.95 18.04 -6.03
C GLN A 168 11.07 16.49 -6.09
N ALA A 169 9.94 15.82 -6.29
CA ALA A 169 9.82 14.36 -6.34
C ALA A 169 9.40 13.85 -7.74
N VAL A 170 9.64 14.65 -8.80
CA VAL A 170 9.32 14.29 -10.18
C VAL A 170 10.10 13.04 -10.63
N THR A 171 11.37 12.96 -10.22
CA THR A 171 12.20 11.76 -10.45
C THR A 171 12.02 10.78 -9.32
N PRO A 172 11.98 9.46 -9.57
CA PRO A 172 12.00 8.46 -8.51
C PRO A 172 13.25 8.56 -7.64
N VAL A 173 13.12 8.12 -6.38
CA VAL A 173 14.26 7.93 -5.49
C VAL A 173 15.17 6.85 -6.06
N ASP A 174 16.46 7.12 -6.26
CA ASP A 174 17.44 6.14 -6.71
C ASP A 174 18.23 5.59 -5.51
N ARG A 175 17.71 4.50 -4.94
CA ARG A 175 18.29 3.85 -3.77
C ARG A 175 19.73 3.32 -4.04
N ARG A 176 20.01 2.91 -5.26
CA ARG A 176 21.34 2.39 -5.65
C ARG A 176 22.41 3.46 -5.63
N LYS A 177 22.01 4.70 -5.92
CA LYS A 177 22.90 5.87 -5.90
C LYS A 177 22.83 6.65 -4.58
N GLY A 178 21.99 6.23 -3.63
CA GLY A 178 21.75 6.99 -2.40
C GLY A 178 21.06 8.33 -2.62
N ILE A 179 20.33 8.49 -3.73
CA ILE A 179 19.62 9.72 -4.04
C ILE A 179 18.24 9.67 -3.38
N GLU A 180 17.99 10.62 -2.50
CA GLU A 180 16.73 10.78 -1.78
C GLU A 180 16.01 12.05 -2.27
N ASN A 181 14.69 12.07 -2.08
CA ASN A 181 13.85 13.27 -2.27
C ASN A 181 12.70 13.27 -1.27
N ALA A 182 11.77 14.22 -1.40
CA ALA A 182 10.65 14.33 -0.48
C ALA A 182 9.79 13.05 -0.39
N ALA A 183 9.68 12.27 -1.47
CA ALA A 183 8.89 11.04 -1.48
C ALA A 183 9.51 9.90 -0.64
N SER A 184 10.78 10.00 -0.23
CA SER A 184 11.37 9.03 0.71
C SER A 184 10.71 9.07 2.09
N PHE A 185 10.29 10.25 2.53
CA PHE A 185 9.85 10.52 3.91
C PHE A 185 8.41 11.00 4.01
N ARG A 186 7.83 11.48 2.92
CA ARG A 186 6.46 12.02 2.82
C ARG A 186 5.71 11.31 1.71
N ALA A 187 4.38 11.29 1.84
CA ALA A 187 3.53 10.60 0.88
C ALA A 187 2.23 11.37 0.64
N ASN A 188 1.76 11.37 -0.61
CA ASN A 188 0.47 11.92 -1.02
C ASN A 188 -0.16 10.99 -2.05
N GLY A 189 -0.93 10.03 -1.58
CA GLY A 189 -1.63 9.04 -2.40
C GLY A 189 -3.14 9.20 -2.32
N THR A 190 -3.86 8.24 -2.86
CA THR A 190 -5.33 8.16 -2.86
C THR A 190 -5.86 7.13 -1.87
N GLY A 191 -4.97 6.38 -1.22
CA GLY A 191 -5.25 5.17 -0.47
C GLY A 191 -6.01 5.37 0.85
N PRO A 192 -6.38 4.24 1.48
CA PRO A 192 -7.20 4.21 2.69
C PRO A 192 -6.50 4.80 3.93
N TYR A 193 -5.18 4.88 3.92
CA TYR A 193 -4.41 5.45 5.02
C TYR A 193 -3.49 6.56 4.52
N ARG A 194 -3.26 7.56 5.39
CA ARG A 194 -2.31 8.67 5.18
C ARG A 194 -1.06 8.43 6.01
N LEU A 195 0.10 8.71 5.45
CA LEU A 195 1.34 8.74 6.22
C LEU A 195 1.30 9.95 7.16
N ARG A 196 1.40 9.69 8.47
CA ARG A 196 1.50 10.73 9.50
C ARG A 196 2.95 10.98 9.92
N GLU A 197 3.72 9.90 10.06
CA GLU A 197 5.09 9.98 10.54
C GLU A 197 5.94 8.88 9.90
N ARG A 198 7.16 9.22 9.60
CA ARG A 198 8.17 8.27 9.15
C ARG A 198 9.51 8.57 9.81
N GLN A 199 9.98 7.63 10.61
CA GLN A 199 11.33 7.58 11.19
C GLN A 199 12.00 6.29 10.69
N PRO A 200 12.84 6.34 9.63
CA PRO A 200 13.47 5.15 9.06
C PRO A 200 14.20 4.31 10.12
N GLY A 201 13.98 3.00 10.10
CA GLY A 201 14.55 2.06 11.07
C GLY A 201 13.95 2.12 12.48
N VAL A 202 13.03 3.05 12.75
CA VAL A 202 12.40 3.23 14.07
C VAL A 202 10.91 2.92 14.01
N ARG A 203 10.16 3.72 13.26
CA ARG A 203 8.70 3.50 13.08
C ARG A 203 8.14 4.25 11.88
N THR A 204 7.04 3.73 11.38
CA THR A 204 6.18 4.42 10.41
C THR A 204 4.75 4.41 10.94
N VAL A 205 4.08 5.57 10.92
CA VAL A 205 2.74 5.72 11.46
C VAL A 205 1.78 6.16 10.35
N PHE A 206 0.73 5.38 10.19
CA PHE A 206 -0.36 5.66 9.27
C PHE A 206 -1.63 5.99 10.04
N VAL A 207 -2.42 6.91 9.53
CA VAL A 207 -3.74 7.26 10.05
C VAL A 207 -4.81 7.05 8.98
N ARG A 208 -5.99 6.62 9.39
CA ARG A 208 -7.13 6.41 8.50
C ARG A 208 -7.42 7.66 7.68
N ASN A 209 -7.62 7.48 6.38
CA ASN A 209 -8.08 8.54 5.49
C ASN A 209 -9.61 8.67 5.58
N GLY A 210 -10.10 9.67 6.31
CA GLY A 210 -11.53 9.91 6.45
C GLY A 210 -12.24 10.36 5.15
N ALA A 211 -11.47 10.79 4.14
CA ALA A 211 -11.97 11.17 2.82
C ALA A 211 -11.72 10.09 1.75
N TYR A 212 -11.42 8.85 2.18
CA TYR A 212 -11.20 7.75 1.24
C TYR A 212 -12.45 7.49 0.39
N TRP A 213 -12.27 7.39 -0.91
CA TRP A 213 -13.34 7.18 -1.88
C TRP A 213 -14.02 5.81 -1.77
N GLY A 214 -13.32 4.81 -1.23
CA GLY A 214 -13.80 3.44 -1.06
C GLY A 214 -14.25 3.15 0.36
N LYS A 215 -14.47 1.87 0.64
CA LYS A 215 -14.80 1.37 1.98
C LYS A 215 -13.55 0.80 2.62
N ILE A 216 -13.19 1.32 3.79
CA ILE A 216 -12.13 0.74 4.62
C ILE A 216 -12.76 -0.34 5.50
N GLU A 217 -12.36 -1.59 5.29
CA GLU A 217 -12.76 -2.69 6.16
C GLU A 217 -11.99 -2.60 7.49
N GLY A 218 -12.65 -2.98 8.58
CA GLY A 218 -12.07 -2.91 9.93
C GLY A 218 -12.17 -1.54 10.59
N ASN A 219 -11.67 -1.45 11.82
CA ASN A 219 -11.83 -0.30 12.72
C ASN A 219 -10.52 0.38 13.11
N ALA A 220 -9.39 -0.01 12.49
CA ALA A 220 -8.11 0.64 12.74
C ALA A 220 -8.14 2.10 12.31
N ALA A 221 -7.97 3.02 13.25
CA ALA A 221 -7.81 4.45 12.99
C ALA A 221 -6.36 4.83 12.81
N GLU A 222 -5.47 4.07 13.41
CA GLU A 222 -4.04 4.26 13.35
C GLU A 222 -3.33 2.92 13.21
N VAL A 223 -2.26 2.89 12.43
CA VAL A 223 -1.36 1.74 12.30
C VAL A 223 0.05 2.21 12.60
N ILE A 224 0.70 1.58 13.58
CA ILE A 224 2.10 1.83 13.92
C ILE A 224 2.90 0.62 13.46
N PHE A 225 3.78 0.84 12.51
CA PHE A 225 4.69 -0.16 11.99
C PHE A 225 6.07 0.05 12.60
N THR A 226 6.65 -1.01 13.20
CA THR A 226 7.96 -0.99 13.86
C THR A 226 8.84 -2.11 13.32
N PRO A 227 10.00 -1.80 12.75
CA PRO A 227 10.95 -2.83 12.34
C PRO A 227 11.64 -3.45 13.57
N ILE A 228 11.53 -4.77 13.73
CA ILE A 228 12.21 -5.56 14.76
C ILE A 228 12.92 -6.73 14.09
N GLY A 229 14.18 -6.53 13.75
CA GLY A 229 14.96 -7.50 12.95
C GLY A 229 15.27 -8.81 13.69
N ASN A 230 15.43 -8.76 15.02
CA ASN A 230 15.70 -9.96 15.81
C ASN A 230 14.42 -10.76 16.05
N ASP A 231 14.42 -12.04 15.65
CA ASP A 231 13.26 -12.93 15.71
C ASP A 231 12.75 -13.13 17.15
N SER A 232 13.64 -13.41 18.11
CA SER A 232 13.27 -13.65 19.51
C SER A 232 12.67 -12.40 20.15
N THR A 233 13.21 -11.21 19.83
CA THR A 233 12.68 -9.93 20.32
C THR A 233 11.30 -9.67 19.72
N ARG A 234 11.11 -9.95 18.43
CA ARG A 234 9.83 -9.75 17.73
C ARG A 234 8.74 -10.68 18.27
N VAL A 235 9.08 -11.96 18.52
CA VAL A 235 8.16 -12.93 19.19
C VAL A 235 7.83 -12.47 20.60
N ALA A 236 8.81 -12.02 21.38
CA ALA A 236 8.58 -11.53 22.75
C ALA A 236 7.65 -10.30 22.77
N ALA A 237 7.80 -9.37 21.82
CA ALA A 237 6.94 -8.19 21.69
C ALA A 237 5.47 -8.58 21.39
N LEU A 238 5.22 -9.63 20.58
CA LEU A 238 3.87 -10.15 20.36
C LEU A 238 3.31 -10.80 21.63
N LEU A 239 4.07 -11.66 22.26
CA LEU A 239 3.61 -12.42 23.43
C LEU A 239 3.35 -11.52 24.67
N SER A 240 4.07 -10.41 24.79
CA SER A 240 3.85 -9.40 25.83
C SER A 240 2.72 -8.42 25.52
N GLY A 241 2.19 -8.42 24.29
CA GLY A 241 1.20 -7.44 23.84
C GLY A 241 1.77 -6.06 23.53
N GLU A 242 3.09 -5.92 23.37
CA GLU A 242 3.71 -4.69 22.86
C GLU A 242 3.32 -4.42 21.41
N VAL A 243 3.19 -5.48 20.61
CA VAL A 243 2.63 -5.42 19.26
C VAL A 243 1.43 -6.35 19.12
N ASP A 244 0.54 -6.02 18.20
CA ASP A 244 -0.70 -6.76 17.94
C ASP A 244 -0.54 -7.78 16.80
N VAL A 245 0.39 -7.50 15.89
CA VAL A 245 0.71 -8.35 14.71
C VAL A 245 2.21 -8.39 14.53
N MET A 246 2.74 -9.55 14.18
CA MET A 246 4.13 -9.70 13.75
C MET A 246 4.25 -10.52 12.47
N GLU A 247 5.24 -10.19 11.64
CA GLU A 247 5.57 -10.88 10.39
C GLU A 247 7.08 -10.81 10.10
N PRO A 248 7.68 -11.89 9.67
CA PRO A 248 7.21 -13.27 9.69
C PRO A 248 7.30 -13.88 11.11
N ILE A 249 6.51 -14.93 11.35
CA ILE A 249 6.67 -15.77 12.54
C ILE A 249 7.75 -16.82 12.21
N PRO A 250 8.82 -16.96 13.03
CA PRO A 250 9.77 -18.08 12.85
C PRO A 250 9.05 -19.41 13.02
N VAL A 251 9.33 -20.38 12.15
CA VAL A 251 8.63 -21.67 12.12
C VAL A 251 8.71 -22.39 13.47
N GLN A 252 9.86 -22.33 14.14
CA GLN A 252 10.07 -22.93 15.47
C GLN A 252 9.26 -22.28 16.59
N ASP A 253 8.74 -21.05 16.40
CA ASP A 253 7.96 -20.34 17.42
C ASP A 253 6.44 -20.43 17.20
N ILE A 254 5.97 -21.07 16.12
CA ILE A 254 4.54 -21.20 15.80
C ILE A 254 3.76 -21.84 16.94
N GLU A 255 4.28 -22.96 17.50
CA GLU A 255 3.64 -23.65 18.62
C GLU A 255 3.58 -22.75 19.88
N ARG A 256 4.66 -22.03 20.18
CA ARG A 256 4.74 -21.10 21.32
C ARG A 256 3.73 -19.96 21.18
N VAL A 257 3.58 -19.40 19.96
CA VAL A 257 2.59 -18.35 19.67
C VAL A 257 1.17 -18.90 19.82
N ASN A 258 0.89 -20.11 19.32
CA ASN A 258 -0.44 -20.72 19.39
C ASN A 258 -0.83 -21.17 20.82
N SER A 259 0.15 -21.45 21.66
CA SER A 259 -0.07 -21.87 23.07
C SER A 259 -0.30 -20.67 24.00
N ASN A 260 0.01 -19.45 23.56
CA ASN A 260 -0.21 -18.26 24.38
C ASN A 260 -1.66 -17.78 24.26
N PRO A 261 -2.38 -17.59 25.40
CA PRO A 261 -3.75 -17.07 25.36
C PRO A 261 -3.81 -15.69 24.67
N GLY A 262 -4.67 -15.56 23.66
CA GLY A 262 -4.89 -14.30 22.93
C GLY A 262 -4.01 -14.11 21.69
N THR A 263 -3.08 -15.02 21.39
CA THR A 263 -2.31 -14.99 20.13
C THR A 263 -2.54 -16.25 19.29
N ARG A 264 -2.35 -16.13 17.98
CA ARG A 264 -2.40 -17.27 17.07
C ARG A 264 -1.55 -17.01 15.83
N ALA A 265 -0.95 -18.04 15.29
CA ALA A 265 -0.34 -18.01 13.97
C ALA A 265 -1.43 -18.14 12.88
N VAL A 266 -1.34 -17.30 11.86
CA VAL A 266 -2.19 -17.38 10.67
C VAL A 266 -1.30 -17.68 9.49
N THR A 267 -1.66 -18.68 8.69
CA THR A 267 -0.95 -19.06 7.46
C THR A 267 -1.90 -18.96 6.27
N GLY A 268 -1.34 -18.69 5.09
CA GLY A 268 -2.11 -18.58 3.86
C GLY A 268 -1.25 -18.79 2.63
N PRO A 269 -1.87 -18.96 1.44
CA PRO A 269 -1.16 -19.00 0.19
C PRO A 269 -0.51 -17.66 -0.11
N GLU A 270 0.67 -17.69 -0.73
CA GLU A 270 1.43 -16.52 -1.15
C GLU A 270 1.76 -16.62 -2.65
N LEU A 271 1.66 -15.48 -3.35
CA LEU A 271 2.13 -15.36 -4.73
C LEU A 271 3.63 -15.05 -4.74
N ARG A 272 4.43 -16.04 -4.47
CA ARG A 272 5.90 -15.91 -4.49
C ARG A 272 6.55 -17.15 -5.09
N THR A 273 7.54 -16.92 -5.94
CA THR A 273 8.43 -17.96 -6.42
C THR A 273 9.78 -17.81 -5.72
N ILE A 274 10.23 -18.87 -5.06
CA ILE A 274 11.58 -18.95 -4.50
C ILE A 274 12.45 -19.65 -5.53
N PHE A 275 13.57 -19.04 -5.90
CA PHE A 275 14.50 -19.58 -6.88
C PHE A 275 15.95 -19.37 -6.44
N LEU A 276 16.84 -20.21 -6.95
CA LEU A 276 18.27 -20.01 -6.83
C LEU A 276 18.77 -19.24 -8.06
N GLY A 277 19.24 -18.03 -7.83
CA GLY A 277 19.87 -17.22 -8.87
C GLY A 277 21.35 -17.55 -8.95
N MET A 278 21.84 -17.94 -10.13
CA MET A 278 23.24 -18.16 -10.38
C MET A 278 23.81 -16.98 -11.16
N ASP A 279 24.90 -16.41 -10.67
CA ASP A 279 25.62 -15.36 -11.39
C ASP A 279 26.50 -15.99 -12.48
N GLN A 280 25.95 -16.01 -13.70
CA GLN A 280 26.64 -16.55 -14.88
C GLN A 280 27.63 -15.58 -15.53
N LYS A 281 27.81 -14.38 -15.00
CA LYS A 281 28.75 -13.39 -15.55
C LYS A 281 30.13 -13.42 -14.90
N ARG A 282 30.30 -14.19 -13.82
CA ARG A 282 31.60 -14.39 -13.19
C ARG A 282 32.31 -15.55 -13.84
N ASP A 283 33.52 -15.31 -14.35
CA ASP A 283 34.33 -16.32 -15.00
C ASP A 283 34.61 -17.55 -14.11
N GLU A 284 34.67 -17.36 -12.79
CA GLU A 284 34.88 -18.38 -11.78
C GLU A 284 33.73 -19.43 -11.70
N LEU A 285 32.53 -19.08 -12.19
CA LEU A 285 31.37 -19.98 -12.20
C LEU A 285 31.07 -20.59 -13.57
N LEU A 286 31.79 -20.20 -14.62
CA LEU A 286 31.60 -20.71 -15.98
C LEU A 286 32.29 -22.07 -16.19
N TYR A 287 33.16 -22.52 -15.29
CA TYR A 287 34.01 -23.68 -15.46
C TYR A 287 34.03 -24.64 -14.25
N SER A 288 33.08 -24.53 -13.31
CA SER A 288 32.99 -25.45 -12.17
C SER A 288 31.96 -26.57 -12.39
#